data_d834567cb902b82292da5a1a9413a248
#
_entry.id   d834567cb902b82292da5a1a9413a248
#
_cell.length_a   1.000
_cell.length_b   1.000
_cell.length_c   1.000
_cell.angle_alpha   90.00
_cell.angle_beta   90.00
_cell.angle_gamma   90.00
#
_symmetry.space_group_name_H-M   'P 1'
#
loop_
_entity.id
_entity.type
_entity.pdbx_description
1 polymer ?
#
loop_
_entity_poly.entity_id
_entity_poly.type
_entity_poly.pdbx_seq_one_letter_code
_entity_poly.pdbx_strand_id
1 'polypeptide(L)'
;MASRFDGTRETILLVEDHPALLKLVKKILEDANFTVIAANSAKQAAWIEAEFPGTIELLLSDVRMKGMSGPNLAKRLKERRPQMRVMLMAGYPGGALLVLNYGWHYIEKPFVPTVLVSKVKDVLRGQTREQFVDRFDTLKEPRRSLGQVSLDFSSAAPWQARRRA
;
A
#
# COMPACT_ATOMS: atom_id res chain seq x y z
N MET A 1 0.00 23.14 17.17
CA MET A 1 0.02 21.99 18.09
C MET A 1 1.32 21.25 17.91
N ALA A 2 2.11 21.18 18.96
CA ALA A 2 3.46 20.64 18.93
C ALA A 2 3.44 19.14 18.57
N SER A 3 4.17 18.80 17.51
CA SER A 3 4.53 17.43 17.18
C SER A 3 5.32 16.85 18.36
N ARG A 4 4.77 15.86 19.04
CA ARG A 4 5.51 15.09 20.04
C ARG A 4 6.58 14.27 19.32
N PHE A 5 7.72 14.87 19.09
CA PHE A 5 8.98 14.14 18.93
C PHE A 5 9.49 13.78 20.34
N ASP A 6 8.74 12.97 21.03
CA ASP A 6 9.26 12.13 22.09
C ASP A 6 10.07 11.04 21.39
N GLY A 7 11.35 10.87 21.73
CA GLY A 7 12.33 10.03 21.04
C GLY A 7 12.04 8.52 20.99
N THR A 8 10.77 8.14 21.05
CA THR A 8 10.28 6.77 20.89
C THR A 8 10.08 6.48 19.39
N ARG A 9 10.74 5.42 18.92
CA ARG A 9 10.57 4.95 17.53
C ARG A 9 9.19 4.37 17.37
N GLU A 10 8.52 4.70 16.25
CA GLU A 10 7.23 4.09 15.93
C GLU A 10 7.41 2.58 15.74
N THR A 11 6.48 1.80 16.29
CA THR A 11 6.48 0.35 16.23
C THR A 11 5.59 -0.14 15.08
N ILE A 12 6.18 -0.96 14.23
CA ILE A 12 5.53 -1.57 13.07
C ILE A 12 5.40 -3.08 13.31
N LEU A 13 4.18 -3.61 13.25
CA LEU A 13 3.95 -5.04 13.16
C LEU A 13 3.99 -5.44 11.68
N LEU A 14 5.08 -6.10 11.28
CA LEU A 14 5.31 -6.57 9.93
C LEU A 14 4.88 -8.03 9.80
N VAL A 15 4.02 -8.33 8.82
CA VAL A 15 3.50 -9.70 8.60
C VAL A 15 3.68 -10.11 7.15
N GLU A 16 4.48 -11.15 6.93
CA GLU A 16 4.82 -11.65 5.60
C GLU A 16 5.19 -13.13 5.71
N ASP A 17 4.55 -14.01 4.96
CA ASP A 17 4.79 -15.46 5.05
C ASP A 17 5.97 -15.95 4.20
N HIS A 18 6.52 -15.10 3.33
CA HIS A 18 7.74 -15.39 2.58
C HIS A 18 8.99 -14.97 3.37
N PRO A 19 9.83 -15.90 3.87
CA PRO A 19 10.89 -15.59 4.84
C PRO A 19 11.94 -14.59 4.33
N ALA A 20 12.33 -14.69 3.07
CA ALA A 20 13.34 -13.78 2.50
C ALA A 20 12.81 -12.35 2.40
N LEU A 21 11.55 -12.18 2.00
CA LEU A 21 10.92 -10.86 1.92
C LEU A 21 10.66 -10.27 3.31
N LEU A 22 10.21 -11.09 4.26
CA LEU A 22 10.05 -10.68 5.67
C LEU A 22 11.37 -10.11 6.23
N LYS A 23 12.48 -10.82 6.03
CA LYS A 23 13.82 -10.39 6.49
C LYS A 23 14.26 -9.09 5.80
N LEU A 24 14.04 -8.99 4.49
CA LEU A 24 14.42 -7.81 3.70
C LEU A 24 13.63 -6.57 4.14
N VAL A 25 12.30 -6.68 4.22
CA VAL A 25 11.43 -5.56 4.62
C VAL A 25 11.72 -5.13 6.04
N LYS A 26 11.92 -6.08 6.96
CA LYS A 26 12.33 -5.80 8.33
C LYS A 26 13.60 -4.95 8.36
N LYS A 27 14.65 -5.39 7.65
CA LYS A 27 15.91 -4.64 7.60
C LYS A 27 15.74 -3.23 7.04
N ILE A 28 14.99 -3.05 5.95
CA ILE A 28 14.73 -1.73 5.34
C ILE A 28 14.09 -0.78 6.36
N LEU A 29 13.11 -1.26 7.12
CA LEU A 29 12.40 -0.44 8.09
C LEU A 29 13.24 -0.15 9.34
N GLU A 30 14.02 -1.10 9.83
CA GLU A 30 14.96 -0.91 10.94
C GLU A 30 16.07 0.10 10.58
N ASP A 31 16.61 0.02 9.36
CA ASP A 31 17.59 0.98 8.82
C ASP A 31 16.98 2.40 8.70
N ALA A 32 15.66 2.50 8.54
CA ALA A 32 14.91 3.75 8.53
C ALA A 32 14.48 4.24 9.92
N ASN A 33 15.01 3.63 10.98
CA ASN A 33 14.80 4.00 12.39
C ASN A 33 13.43 3.65 12.97
N PHE A 34 12.71 2.65 12.43
CA PHE A 34 11.51 2.09 13.03
C PHE A 34 11.83 0.92 13.97
N THR A 35 10.96 0.69 14.96
CA THR A 35 10.94 -0.56 15.71
C THR A 35 10.07 -1.57 14.96
N VAL A 36 10.64 -2.74 14.60
CA VAL A 36 9.91 -3.71 13.79
C VAL A 36 9.72 -5.02 14.54
N ILE A 37 8.46 -5.39 14.75
CA ILE A 37 8.07 -6.70 15.27
C ILE A 37 7.60 -7.53 14.08
N ALA A 38 8.33 -8.62 13.77
CA ALA A 38 8.07 -9.43 12.59
C ALA A 38 7.29 -10.69 12.92
N ALA A 39 6.30 -11.00 12.10
CA ALA A 39 5.53 -12.23 12.14
C ALA A 39 5.51 -12.92 10.77
N ASN A 40 5.66 -14.22 10.74
CA ASN A 40 5.64 -15.02 9.50
C ASN A 40 4.24 -15.57 9.15
N SER A 41 3.24 -15.22 9.93
CA SER A 41 1.86 -15.66 9.72
C SER A 41 0.88 -14.76 10.47
N ALA A 42 -0.37 -14.73 10.01
CA ALA A 42 -1.44 -14.02 10.70
C ALA A 42 -1.69 -14.54 12.12
N LYS A 43 -1.51 -15.86 12.36
CA LYS A 43 -1.64 -16.46 13.69
C LYS A 43 -0.57 -15.92 14.64
N GLN A 44 0.68 -15.87 14.21
CA GLN A 44 1.78 -15.32 14.99
C GLN A 44 1.57 -13.82 15.26
N ALA A 45 1.14 -13.06 14.24
CA ALA A 45 0.86 -11.64 14.38
C ALA A 45 -0.24 -11.35 15.42
N ALA A 46 -1.32 -12.13 15.40
CA ALA A 46 -2.41 -12.03 16.39
C ALA A 46 -1.95 -12.37 17.81
N TRP A 47 -1.07 -13.36 17.96
CA TRP A 47 -0.48 -13.69 19.26
C TRP A 47 0.45 -12.56 19.74
N ILE A 48 1.34 -12.08 18.91
CA ILE A 48 2.24 -10.96 19.23
C ILE A 48 1.43 -9.73 19.64
N GLU A 49 0.38 -9.38 18.89
CA GLU A 49 -0.47 -8.24 19.20
C GLU A 49 -1.12 -8.35 20.57
N ALA A 50 -1.57 -9.56 20.94
CA ALA A 50 -2.22 -9.82 22.22
C ALA A 50 -1.24 -9.70 23.41
N GLU A 51 0.00 -10.13 23.24
CA GLU A 51 1.03 -10.15 24.29
C GLU A 51 1.86 -8.87 24.36
N PHE A 52 1.88 -8.06 23.28
CA PHE A 52 2.70 -6.85 23.24
C PHE A 52 2.06 -5.71 24.03
N PRO A 53 2.69 -5.26 25.12
CA PRO A 53 2.09 -4.26 26.03
C PRO A 53 2.19 -2.84 25.48
N GLY A 54 3.05 -2.61 24.48
CA GLY A 54 3.27 -1.29 23.87
C GLY A 54 2.27 -0.92 22.81
N THR A 55 2.45 0.28 22.27
CA THR A 55 1.68 0.74 21.11
C THR A 55 2.23 0.12 19.83
N ILE A 56 1.35 -0.32 18.94
CA ILE A 56 1.68 -0.66 17.56
C ILE A 56 1.02 0.40 16.68
N GLU A 57 1.85 1.26 16.08
CA GLU A 57 1.37 2.38 15.29
C GLU A 57 0.90 1.97 13.90
N LEU A 58 1.54 0.91 13.35
CA LEU A 58 1.26 0.45 11.98
C LEU A 58 1.27 -1.08 11.90
N LEU A 59 0.24 -1.65 11.28
CA LEU A 59 0.27 -2.98 10.70
C LEU A 59 0.71 -2.86 9.24
N LEU A 60 1.83 -3.49 8.88
CA LEU A 60 2.28 -3.68 7.51
C LEU A 60 2.20 -5.16 7.17
N SER A 61 1.23 -5.57 6.36
CA SER A 61 0.94 -6.98 6.09
C SER A 61 0.84 -7.29 4.61
N ASP A 62 1.33 -8.48 4.20
CA ASP A 62 0.96 -9.02 2.90
C ASP A 62 -0.55 -9.25 2.80
N VAL A 63 -1.11 -9.07 1.61
CA VAL A 63 -2.54 -9.31 1.33
C VAL A 63 -2.84 -10.82 1.33
N ARG A 64 -1.98 -11.61 0.70
CA ARG A 64 -2.20 -13.04 0.51
C ARG A 64 -1.24 -13.88 1.34
N MET A 65 -1.72 -14.36 2.46
CA MET A 65 -0.99 -15.28 3.33
C MET A 65 -1.75 -16.59 3.49
N LYS A 66 -1.04 -17.64 3.85
CA LYS A 66 -1.66 -18.93 4.18
C LYS A 66 -2.57 -18.82 5.41
N GLY A 67 -3.76 -19.36 5.30
CA GLY A 67 -4.76 -19.41 6.39
C GLY A 67 -5.61 -18.14 6.44
N MET A 68 -5.09 -17.03 6.91
CA MET A 68 -5.82 -15.77 7.04
C MET A 68 -5.17 -14.68 6.18
N SER A 69 -5.99 -13.98 5.37
CA SER A 69 -5.52 -12.85 4.55
C SER A 69 -5.16 -11.63 5.39
N GLY A 70 -4.28 -10.76 4.84
CA GLY A 70 -3.91 -9.50 5.48
C GLY A 70 -5.11 -8.60 5.81
N PRO A 71 -6.10 -8.42 4.91
CA PRO A 71 -7.31 -7.67 5.21
C PRO A 71 -8.11 -8.23 6.40
N ASN A 72 -8.25 -9.56 6.49
CA ASN A 72 -8.96 -10.18 7.62
C ASN A 72 -8.17 -10.05 8.93
N LEU A 73 -6.86 -10.20 8.88
CA LEU A 73 -6.00 -9.91 10.03
C LEU A 73 -6.16 -8.45 10.47
N ALA A 74 -6.09 -7.50 9.55
CA ALA A 74 -6.22 -6.07 9.86
C ALA A 74 -7.55 -5.75 10.54
N LYS A 75 -8.67 -6.29 10.05
CA LYS A 75 -9.98 -6.13 10.70
C LYS A 75 -9.95 -6.59 12.15
N ARG A 76 -9.46 -7.82 12.39
CA ARG A 76 -9.39 -8.42 13.72
C ARG A 76 -8.51 -7.60 14.67
N LEU A 77 -7.35 -7.14 14.24
CA LEU A 77 -6.44 -6.37 15.09
C LEU A 77 -6.99 -4.96 15.37
N LYS A 78 -7.70 -4.36 14.41
CA LYS A 78 -8.36 -3.04 14.58
C LYS A 78 -9.45 -3.03 15.64
N GLU A 79 -10.10 -4.15 15.92
CA GLU A 79 -11.09 -4.27 17.00
C GLU A 79 -10.45 -4.02 18.38
N ARG A 80 -9.21 -4.44 18.57
CA ARG A 80 -8.46 -4.29 19.83
C ARG A 80 -7.61 -3.02 19.84
N ARG A 81 -7.10 -2.61 18.66
CA ARG A 81 -6.25 -1.42 18.48
C ARG A 81 -6.82 -0.47 17.43
N PRO A 82 -7.90 0.23 17.71
CA PRO A 82 -8.62 1.06 16.72
C PRO A 82 -7.75 2.18 16.14
N GLN A 83 -6.74 2.65 16.88
CA GLN A 83 -5.82 3.70 16.43
C GLN A 83 -4.67 3.19 15.54
N MET A 84 -4.42 1.87 15.52
CA MET A 84 -3.40 1.29 14.67
C MET A 84 -3.71 1.55 13.19
N ARG A 85 -2.76 2.09 12.46
CA ARG A 85 -2.88 2.28 11.01
C ARG A 85 -2.65 0.97 10.27
N VAL A 86 -3.17 0.87 9.06
CA VAL A 86 -3.04 -0.33 8.23
C VAL A 86 -2.48 0.03 6.87
N MET A 87 -1.43 -0.65 6.49
CA MET A 87 -0.87 -0.64 5.15
C MET A 87 -0.67 -2.07 4.66
N LEU A 88 -1.12 -2.37 3.46
CA LEU A 88 -1.04 -3.72 2.90
C LEU A 88 -0.03 -3.78 1.74
N MET A 89 0.69 -4.90 1.64
CA MET A 89 1.58 -5.20 0.53
C MET A 89 0.85 -6.13 -0.45
N ALA A 90 0.71 -5.73 -1.70
CA ALA A 90 -0.03 -6.49 -2.71
C ALA A 90 0.88 -6.88 -3.87
N GLY A 91 0.95 -8.17 -4.19
CA GLY A 91 1.74 -8.70 -5.30
C GLY A 91 1.02 -8.72 -6.65
N TYR A 92 -0.20 -8.19 -6.73
CA TYR A 92 -1.03 -8.26 -7.94
C TYR A 92 -1.98 -7.06 -8.05
N PRO A 93 -2.22 -6.52 -9.26
CA PRO A 93 -3.07 -5.34 -9.45
C PRO A 93 -4.49 -5.46 -8.86
N GLY A 94 -5.07 -6.67 -8.86
CA GLY A 94 -6.39 -6.93 -8.26
C GLY A 94 -6.43 -6.83 -6.73
N GLY A 95 -5.30 -6.95 -6.04
CA GLY A 95 -5.21 -6.79 -4.59
C GLY A 95 -5.47 -5.35 -4.13
N ALA A 96 -5.12 -4.37 -4.96
CA ALA A 96 -5.35 -2.96 -4.68
C ALA A 96 -6.84 -2.63 -4.53
N LEU A 97 -7.72 -3.21 -5.36
CA LEU A 97 -9.16 -2.96 -5.29
C LEU A 97 -9.79 -3.46 -3.98
N LEU A 98 -9.32 -4.60 -3.45
CA LEU A 98 -9.81 -5.12 -2.17
C LEU A 98 -9.43 -4.18 -1.01
N VAL A 99 -8.27 -3.55 -1.09
CA VAL A 99 -7.77 -2.63 -0.06
C VAL A 99 -8.50 -1.29 -0.12
N LEU A 100 -8.83 -0.81 -1.32
CA LEU A 100 -9.51 0.47 -1.53
C LEU A 100 -10.87 0.54 -0.84
N ASN A 101 -11.58 -0.58 -0.74
CA ASN A 101 -12.90 -0.65 -0.11
C ASN A 101 -12.87 -0.45 1.41
N TYR A 102 -11.70 -0.58 2.06
CA TYR A 102 -11.55 -0.44 3.51
C TYR A 102 -10.92 0.89 3.94
N GLY A 103 -10.54 1.76 3.02
CA GLY A 103 -9.87 3.01 3.32
C GLY A 103 -8.43 2.84 3.85
N TRP A 104 -7.84 1.65 3.70
CA TRP A 104 -6.47 1.38 4.12
C TRP A 104 -5.46 1.76 3.03
N HIS A 105 -4.22 1.94 3.44
CA HIS A 105 -3.12 2.18 2.50
C HIS A 105 -2.61 0.87 1.91
N TYR A 106 -1.97 0.94 0.75
CA TYR A 106 -1.31 -0.22 0.16
C TYR A 106 -0.03 0.18 -0.60
N ILE A 107 0.85 -0.80 -0.79
CA ILE A 107 2.00 -0.72 -1.68
C ILE A 107 2.02 -1.95 -2.59
N GLU A 108 2.28 -1.74 -3.87
CA GLU A 108 2.37 -2.81 -4.84
C GLU A 108 3.78 -3.43 -4.83
N LYS A 109 3.85 -4.76 -4.86
CA LYS A 109 5.09 -5.52 -5.04
C LYS A 109 5.34 -5.74 -6.55
N PRO A 110 6.59 -5.60 -7.05
CA PRO A 110 7.81 -5.25 -6.32
C PRO A 110 7.90 -3.74 -6.03
N PHE A 111 8.49 -3.37 -4.90
CA PHE A 111 8.68 -1.99 -4.51
C PHE A 111 10.16 -1.66 -4.26
N VAL A 112 10.51 -0.39 -4.43
CA VAL A 112 11.84 0.13 -4.11
C VAL A 112 11.89 0.48 -2.61
N PRO A 113 12.99 0.20 -1.90
CA PRO A 113 13.13 0.48 -0.46
C PRO A 113 12.78 1.90 -0.06
N THR A 114 13.22 2.90 -0.81
CA THR A 114 12.93 4.31 -0.55
C THR A 114 11.44 4.65 -0.67
N VAL A 115 10.73 4.02 -1.61
CA VAL A 115 9.28 4.17 -1.79
C VAL A 115 8.52 3.54 -0.62
N LEU A 116 8.94 2.36 -0.16
CA LEU A 116 8.35 1.72 1.02
C LEU A 116 8.47 2.62 2.25
N VAL A 117 9.68 3.10 2.54
CA VAL A 117 9.95 3.96 3.71
C VAL A 117 9.17 5.28 3.63
N SER A 118 9.11 5.91 2.45
CA SER A 118 8.32 7.14 2.26
C SER A 118 6.85 6.90 2.54
N LYS A 119 6.26 5.84 1.97
CA LYS A 119 4.85 5.49 2.18
C LYS A 119 4.53 5.19 3.65
N VAL A 120 5.39 4.44 4.34
CA VAL A 120 5.23 4.16 5.76
C VAL A 120 5.21 5.45 6.58
N LYS A 121 6.15 6.37 6.33
CA LYS A 121 6.19 7.68 6.99
C LYS A 121 4.94 8.51 6.73
N ASP A 122 4.44 8.52 5.51
CA ASP A 122 3.24 9.28 5.13
C ASP A 122 2.00 8.72 5.83
N VAL A 123 1.87 7.39 5.89
CA VAL A 123 0.79 6.72 6.63
C VAL A 123 0.86 7.05 8.11
N LEU A 124 2.04 7.00 8.73
CA LEU A 124 2.24 7.31 10.15
C LEU A 124 1.96 8.79 10.48
N ARG A 125 2.18 9.71 9.54
CA ARG A 125 1.82 11.13 9.68
C ARG A 125 0.34 11.42 9.50
N GLY A 126 -0.47 10.43 9.10
CA GLY A 126 -1.90 10.58 8.82
C GLY A 126 -2.19 11.35 7.53
N GLN A 127 -1.27 11.36 6.58
CA GLN A 127 -1.51 11.94 5.26
C GLN A 127 -2.55 11.11 4.52
N THR A 128 -3.61 11.76 4.05
CA THR A 128 -4.69 11.11 3.33
C THR A 128 -4.26 10.78 1.90
N ARG A 129 -4.95 9.81 1.31
CA ARG A 129 -4.71 9.25 -0.01
C ARG A 129 -4.68 10.30 -1.15
N GLU A 130 -5.45 11.38 -1.05
CA GLU A 130 -5.53 12.44 -2.05
C GLU A 130 -4.19 13.19 -2.21
N GLN A 131 -3.46 13.41 -1.12
CA GLN A 131 -2.13 14.01 -1.13
C GLN A 131 -1.05 13.08 -1.71
N PHE A 132 -1.36 11.81 -1.86
CA PHE A 132 -0.44 10.81 -2.40
C PHE A 132 -0.41 10.81 -3.93
N VAL A 133 -1.54 11.05 -4.58
CA VAL A 133 -1.67 11.07 -6.05
C VAL A 133 -0.93 12.28 -6.63
N ASP A 134 -1.05 13.44 -6.02
CA ASP A 134 -0.39 14.68 -6.48
C ASP A 134 1.14 14.62 -6.44
N ARG A 135 1.73 13.86 -5.51
CA ARG A 135 3.18 13.76 -5.38
C ARG A 135 3.85 12.91 -6.46
N PHE A 136 3.12 11.95 -7.02
CA PHE A 136 3.62 11.09 -8.09
C PHE A 136 3.27 11.61 -9.49
N ASP A 137 2.23 12.42 -9.64
CA ASP A 137 1.91 13.06 -10.91
C ASP A 137 2.90 14.20 -11.27
N THR A 138 3.54 14.83 -10.28
CA THR A 138 4.60 15.82 -10.51
C THR A 138 5.93 15.21 -10.99
N LEU A 139 6.11 13.89 -10.92
CA LEU A 139 7.30 13.20 -11.44
C LEU A 139 7.09 12.64 -12.87
N LYS A 140 5.88 12.73 -13.42
CA LYS A 140 5.66 12.50 -14.84
C LYS A 140 6.04 13.77 -15.59
N GLU A 141 7.02 13.65 -16.48
CA GLU A 141 7.50 14.69 -17.37
C GLU A 141 6.36 15.51 -17.98
N PRO A 142 6.59 16.83 -18.24
CA PRO A 142 5.57 17.66 -18.86
C PRO A 142 5.17 17.03 -20.20
N ARG A 143 3.89 16.68 -20.33
CA ARG A 143 3.30 16.27 -21.60
C ARG A 143 3.65 17.36 -22.61
N ARG A 144 4.56 17.05 -23.55
CA ARG A 144 4.70 17.85 -24.76
C ARG A 144 3.29 17.97 -25.34
N SER A 145 2.84 19.19 -25.47
CA SER A 145 1.59 19.52 -26.15
C SER A 145 1.67 18.97 -27.58
N LEU A 146 1.17 17.76 -27.78
CA LEU A 146 0.82 17.32 -29.12
C LEU A 146 -0.35 18.18 -29.53
N GLY A 147 -0.09 19.03 -30.51
CA GLY A 147 -1.07 19.94 -31.11
C GLY A 147 -2.35 19.17 -31.41
N GLN A 148 -3.46 19.85 -31.21
CA GLN A 148 -4.79 19.37 -31.59
C GLN A 148 -4.75 18.89 -33.04
N VAL A 149 -4.69 17.56 -33.22
CA VAL A 149 -5.03 16.96 -34.51
C VAL A 149 -6.55 16.84 -34.51
N SER A 150 -7.17 17.80 -35.19
CA SER A 150 -8.58 17.74 -35.54
C SER A 150 -8.78 16.56 -36.49
N LEU A 151 -9.31 15.47 -35.99
CA LEU A 151 -9.77 14.38 -36.85
C LEU A 151 -11.15 14.75 -37.39
N ASP A 152 -11.15 15.27 -38.62
CA ASP A 152 -12.35 15.48 -39.42
C ASP A 152 -12.91 14.13 -39.88
N PHE A 153 -13.98 13.68 -39.27
CA PHE A 153 -14.71 12.45 -39.62
C PHE A 153 -15.75 12.68 -40.73
N SER A 154 -15.61 13.72 -41.58
CA SER A 154 -16.57 14.09 -42.60
C SER A 154 -16.27 13.52 -43.98
N SER A 155 -15.70 12.34 -44.14
CA SER A 155 -15.67 11.71 -45.47
C SER A 155 -15.76 10.17 -45.43
N ALA A 156 -16.94 9.73 -45.85
CA ALA A 156 -17.20 8.55 -46.68
C ALA A 156 -16.88 7.17 -46.12
N ALA A 157 -17.91 6.50 -45.72
CA ALA A 157 -17.99 5.03 -45.66
C ALA A 157 -18.03 4.41 -47.08
N PRO A 158 -17.14 3.50 -47.46
CA PRO A 158 -17.20 2.79 -48.71
C PRO A 158 -17.50 1.27 -48.56
N TRP A 159 -18.38 0.85 -47.63
CA TRP A 159 -18.66 -0.58 -47.46
C TRP A 159 -20.15 -0.98 -47.71
N GLN A 160 -20.96 -0.07 -48.25
CA GLN A 160 -22.32 -0.40 -48.67
C GLN A 160 -22.41 -0.56 -50.18
N ALA A 161 -21.83 -1.61 -50.75
CA ALA A 161 -22.23 -2.12 -52.06
C ALA A 161 -21.57 -3.47 -52.34
N ARG A 162 -22.14 -4.58 -51.87
CA ARG A 162 -22.10 -5.88 -52.52
C ARG A 162 -23.06 -6.85 -51.80
N ARG A 163 -24.35 -6.66 -52.05
CA ARG A 163 -25.31 -7.78 -52.08
C ARG A 163 -26.11 -7.61 -53.37
N ARG A 164 -25.81 -8.43 -54.37
CA ARG A 164 -26.67 -8.99 -55.40
C ARG A 164 -25.80 -9.65 -56.48
N ALA A 165 -25.67 -10.94 -56.48
CA ALA A 165 -25.99 -11.90 -57.55
C ALA A 165 -25.62 -13.31 -57.04
#